data_579922f10965e73018f9c31e6b9cfed7
#
_entry.id   579922f10965e73018f9c31e6b9cfed7
#
_cell.length_a   1.000
_cell.length_b   1.000
_cell.length_c   1.000
_cell.angle_alpha   90.00
_cell.angle_beta   90.00
_cell.angle_gamma   90.00
#
_symmetry.space_group_name_H-M   'P 1'
#
loop_
_entity.id
_entity.type
_entity.pdbx_description
1 polymer ?
#
loop_
_entity_poly.entity_id
_entity_poly.type
_entity_poly.pdbx_seq_one_letter_code
_entity_poly.pdbx_strand_id
1 'polypeptide(L)'
;MNKLVISLILSTIAIFTAGCSDNENENEPSVTPFSLEKNYYEIRLKHNNTDISVMNGSGDISMIIGDENILKAVYVRDNSDREKDYGQKGHINLYGLKKGRTTLTITDNVTKETENVEVKVTDCYLAYYIADSNYPGMEVGKVLFFVNNSEKECYIFVKDNIQGNLYKQPIAKGSYEFYIQPADDTTSQLKGIPCLHLNITDNDATTASDDFQMNLHGEHATSSTALDCIQSYLDVDWEKLIDEVHTRSLPPTDMTMTLTVPDTDYQIIGILSTASIPEHILD
;
A
#
# COMPACT_ATOMS: atom_id res chain seq x y z
N MET A 1 38.29 -33.90 -22.56
CA MET A 1 39.40 -33.26 -21.80
C MET A 1 38.81 -32.03 -21.11
N ASN A 2 38.58 -32.19 -19.82
CA ASN A 2 38.00 -31.17 -18.97
C ASN A 2 39.10 -30.22 -18.51
N LYS A 3 38.85 -28.91 -18.58
CA LYS A 3 39.64 -27.92 -17.86
C LYS A 3 38.75 -27.21 -16.87
N LEU A 4 38.89 -27.61 -15.61
CA LEU A 4 38.40 -26.92 -14.43
C LEU A 4 39.20 -25.63 -14.28
N VAL A 5 38.52 -24.49 -14.21
CA VAL A 5 39.11 -23.21 -13.81
C VAL A 5 38.72 -22.99 -12.33
N ILE A 6 39.69 -23.19 -11.46
CA ILE A 6 39.59 -22.87 -10.03
C ILE A 6 39.91 -21.39 -9.87
N SER A 7 38.92 -20.58 -9.48
CA SER A 7 39.11 -19.19 -9.10
C SER A 7 39.59 -19.12 -7.64
N LEU A 8 40.84 -18.72 -7.47
CA LEU A 8 41.50 -18.53 -6.16
C LEU A 8 41.13 -17.15 -5.61
N ILE A 9 40.30 -17.12 -4.60
CA ILE A 9 40.02 -15.87 -3.85
C ILE A 9 41.17 -15.67 -2.87
N LEU A 10 42.02 -14.67 -3.14
CA LEU A 10 43.08 -14.22 -2.23
C LEU A 10 42.43 -13.29 -1.16
N SER A 11 42.23 -13.83 0.05
CA SER A 11 41.90 -13.00 1.22
C SER A 11 43.21 -12.40 1.77
N THR A 12 43.40 -11.11 1.58
CA THR A 12 44.47 -10.32 2.23
C THR A 12 44.12 -10.07 3.71
N ILE A 13 44.76 -10.83 4.58
CA ILE A 13 44.76 -10.54 6.02
C ILE A 13 45.76 -9.41 6.27
N ALA A 14 45.26 -8.21 6.58
CA ALA A 14 46.08 -7.11 7.07
C ALA A 14 46.36 -7.32 8.56
N ILE A 15 47.61 -7.66 8.87
CA ILE A 15 48.11 -7.71 10.26
C ILE A 15 48.43 -6.29 10.70
N PHE A 16 47.59 -5.72 11.56
CA PHE A 16 47.91 -4.45 12.24
C PHE A 16 48.85 -4.74 13.42
N THR A 17 50.07 -4.26 13.33
CA THR A 17 51.02 -4.21 14.45
C THR A 17 50.54 -3.16 15.46
N ALA A 18 50.35 -3.61 16.69
CA ALA A 18 50.08 -2.75 17.85
C ALA A 18 51.28 -1.87 18.11
N GLY A 19 51.19 -0.59 17.82
CA GLY A 19 52.04 0.45 18.36
C GLY A 19 51.32 1.09 19.54
N CYS A 20 51.78 0.81 20.78
CA CYS A 20 51.39 1.58 21.94
C CYS A 20 51.95 3.00 21.78
N SER A 21 51.07 3.96 21.67
CA SER A 21 51.32 5.36 21.88
C SER A 21 50.21 5.87 22.78
N ASP A 22 50.56 6.11 24.05
CA ASP A 22 49.70 6.78 25.03
C ASP A 22 49.42 8.22 24.51
N ASN A 23 48.28 8.39 23.87
CA ASN A 23 47.60 9.67 23.72
C ASN A 23 46.19 9.47 24.22
N GLU A 24 45.88 10.09 25.36
CA GLU A 24 44.52 10.32 25.84
C GLU A 24 43.78 11.17 24.83
N ASN A 25 43.23 10.51 23.77
CA ASN A 25 42.19 11.10 22.96
C ASN A 25 40.88 10.61 23.56
N GLU A 26 40.12 11.58 24.09
CA GLU A 26 38.74 11.41 24.47
C GLU A 26 38.04 10.55 23.43
N ASN A 27 37.52 9.39 23.84
CA ASN A 27 36.65 8.53 23.03
C ASN A 27 35.41 9.36 22.66
N GLU A 28 35.44 10.01 21.51
CA GLU A 28 34.21 10.44 20.90
C GLU A 28 33.34 9.18 20.76
N PRO A 29 32.09 9.18 21.28
CA PRO A 29 31.23 8.03 21.20
C PRO A 29 31.08 7.68 19.71
N SER A 30 31.57 6.51 19.31
CA SER A 30 31.44 6.04 17.94
C SER A 30 29.96 5.96 17.57
N VAL A 31 29.50 6.83 16.68
CA VAL A 31 28.12 6.81 16.18
C VAL A 31 27.92 5.50 15.42
N THR A 32 26.98 4.70 15.85
CA THR A 32 26.61 3.49 15.11
C THR A 32 26.13 3.87 13.72
N PRO A 33 26.61 3.22 12.64
CA PRO A 33 26.16 3.48 11.28
C PRO A 33 24.63 3.51 11.17
N PHE A 34 24.09 4.46 10.38
CA PHE A 34 22.66 4.46 10.15
C PHE A 34 22.25 3.28 9.25
N SER A 35 21.02 2.82 9.39
CA SER A 35 20.49 1.72 8.60
C SER A 35 19.03 1.94 8.25
N LEU A 36 18.62 1.39 7.10
CA LEU A 36 17.27 1.36 6.59
C LEU A 36 16.77 -0.07 6.60
N GLU A 37 15.43 -0.26 6.70
CA GLU A 37 14.82 -1.59 6.68
C GLU A 37 15.03 -2.31 5.34
N LYS A 38 14.90 -1.55 4.23
CA LYS A 38 15.07 -2.05 2.86
C LYS A 38 15.51 -0.92 1.93
N ASN A 39 15.96 -1.28 0.73
CA ASN A 39 16.43 -0.34 -0.29
C ASN A 39 15.47 -0.19 -1.50
N TYR A 40 14.26 -0.75 -1.41
CA TYR A 40 13.22 -0.67 -2.43
C TYR A 40 11.86 -0.45 -1.79
N TYR A 41 11.08 0.52 -2.33
CA TYR A 41 9.74 0.84 -1.86
C TYR A 41 8.80 1.04 -3.05
N GLU A 42 7.61 0.45 -2.97
CA GLU A 42 6.49 0.79 -3.84
C GLU A 42 5.48 1.64 -3.05
N ILE A 43 5.15 2.80 -3.60
CA ILE A 43 4.16 3.70 -3.01
C ILE A 43 3.09 4.03 -4.03
N ARG A 44 1.88 4.30 -3.56
CA ARG A 44 0.77 4.67 -4.45
C ARG A 44 0.72 6.17 -4.69
N LEU A 45 0.22 6.54 -5.86
CA LEU A 45 0.00 7.93 -6.25
C LEU A 45 -1.02 8.60 -5.33
N LYS A 46 -0.85 9.90 -5.06
CA LYS A 46 -1.75 10.79 -4.27
C LYS A 46 -1.86 10.46 -2.78
N HIS A 47 -1.73 9.22 -2.37
CA HIS A 47 -1.94 8.80 -0.98
C HIS A 47 -0.64 8.31 -0.35
N ASN A 48 -0.18 9.03 0.67
CA ASN A 48 0.98 8.63 1.46
C ASN A 48 0.56 7.63 2.54
N ASN A 49 1.15 6.44 2.49
CA ASN A 49 1.00 5.41 3.52
C ASN A 49 2.30 4.62 3.74
N THR A 50 3.42 5.17 3.27
CA THR A 50 4.73 4.52 3.36
C THR A 50 5.73 5.51 3.90
N ASP A 51 6.40 5.13 4.95
CA ASP A 51 7.53 5.83 5.55
C ASP A 51 8.74 4.90 5.64
N ILE A 52 9.92 5.49 5.58
CA ILE A 52 11.19 4.79 5.76
C ILE A 52 11.69 5.11 7.16
N SER A 53 11.81 4.10 8.02
CA SER A 53 12.42 4.27 9.34
C SER A 53 13.93 4.43 9.20
N VAL A 54 14.47 5.48 9.80
CA VAL A 54 15.91 5.74 9.90
C VAL A 54 16.37 5.28 11.27
N MET A 55 17.14 4.19 11.30
CA MET A 55 17.63 3.58 12.52
C MET A 55 19.10 3.93 12.72
N ASN A 56 19.50 4.16 13.96
CA ASN A 56 20.88 4.50 14.34
C ASN A 56 21.39 5.80 13.65
N GLY A 57 22.71 5.96 13.50
CA GLY A 57 23.31 7.16 12.92
C GLY A 57 23.21 8.38 13.83
N SER A 58 23.48 9.55 13.27
CA SER A 58 23.43 10.83 13.98
C SER A 58 22.03 11.43 14.08
N GLY A 59 21.14 11.03 13.16
CA GLY A 59 19.82 11.65 12.97
C GLY A 59 19.87 13.01 12.26
N ASP A 60 21.05 13.48 11.84
CA ASP A 60 21.21 14.62 10.96
C ASP A 60 21.30 14.13 9.51
N ILE A 61 20.16 14.10 8.84
CA ILE A 61 19.97 13.46 7.53
C ILE A 61 19.71 14.50 6.45
N SER A 62 20.41 14.38 5.33
CA SER A 62 20.11 15.07 4.08
C SER A 62 19.66 14.07 3.01
N MET A 63 18.88 14.55 2.05
CA MET A 63 18.29 13.72 1.00
C MET A 63 18.44 14.37 -0.36
N ILE A 64 18.67 13.55 -1.40
CA ILE A 64 18.63 13.94 -2.80
C ILE A 64 17.67 13.01 -3.53
N ILE A 65 16.70 13.59 -4.23
CA ILE A 65 15.72 12.86 -5.05
C ILE A 65 16.17 12.95 -6.50
N GLY A 66 16.24 11.79 -7.19
CA GLY A 66 16.69 11.74 -8.59
C GLY A 66 15.72 12.40 -9.56
N ASP A 67 14.40 12.29 -9.32
CA ASP A 67 13.34 12.99 -10.08
C ASP A 67 12.27 13.51 -9.13
N GLU A 68 12.31 14.81 -8.85
CA GLU A 68 11.37 15.52 -7.99
C GLU A 68 9.95 15.64 -8.59
N ASN A 69 9.77 15.37 -9.89
CA ASN A 69 8.43 15.31 -10.48
C ASN A 69 7.71 14.00 -10.13
N ILE A 70 8.45 12.93 -9.80
CA ILE A 70 7.91 11.62 -9.44
C ILE A 70 7.67 11.50 -7.94
N LEU A 71 8.61 11.99 -7.12
CA LEU A 71 8.64 11.79 -5.68
C LEU A 71 8.90 13.09 -4.93
N LYS A 72 8.19 13.27 -3.81
CA LYS A 72 8.59 14.17 -2.72
C LYS A 72 8.88 13.34 -1.49
N ALA A 73 9.97 13.65 -0.78
CA ALA A 73 10.33 13.02 0.48
C ALA A 73 10.54 14.09 1.56
N VAL A 74 10.10 13.78 2.81
CA VAL A 74 10.24 14.69 3.95
C VAL A 74 10.77 13.91 5.14
N TYR A 75 11.95 14.24 5.62
CA TYR A 75 12.49 13.66 6.85
C TYR A 75 11.88 14.35 8.07
N VAL A 76 11.42 13.53 9.02
CA VAL A 76 10.92 13.97 10.31
C VAL A 76 11.77 13.29 11.38
N ARG A 77 12.56 14.09 12.10
CA ARG A 77 13.38 13.61 13.21
C ARG A 77 12.48 13.20 14.36
N ASP A 78 12.76 12.04 14.95
CA ASP A 78 12.09 11.58 16.16
C ASP A 78 12.87 12.08 17.40
N ASN A 79 12.20 12.86 18.23
CA ASN A 79 12.77 13.36 19.49
C ASN A 79 12.12 12.66 20.71
N SER A 80 11.41 11.56 20.47
CA SER A 80 10.70 10.80 21.49
C SER A 80 11.61 9.78 22.21
N ASP A 81 11.06 9.08 23.20
CA ASP A 81 11.74 8.00 23.89
C ASP A 81 12.08 6.80 22.98
N ARG A 82 11.45 6.69 21.78
CA ARG A 82 11.78 5.67 20.78
C ARG A 82 13.23 5.77 20.29
N GLU A 83 13.78 6.98 20.21
CA GLU A 83 15.21 7.17 19.89
C GLU A 83 16.10 6.47 20.92
N LYS A 84 15.75 6.56 22.21
CA LYS A 84 16.54 5.98 23.30
C LYS A 84 16.38 4.47 23.40
N ASP A 85 15.15 3.97 23.22
CA ASP A 85 14.82 2.57 23.46
C ASP A 85 15.10 1.66 22.27
N TYR A 86 14.96 2.18 21.04
CA TYR A 86 15.01 1.38 19.82
C TYR A 86 16.02 1.89 18.76
N GLY A 87 16.73 2.99 19.02
CA GLY A 87 17.71 3.57 18.10
C GLY A 87 17.05 4.23 16.87
N GLN A 88 15.73 4.44 16.85
CA GLN A 88 15.04 5.13 15.75
C GLN A 88 15.31 6.63 15.81
N LYS A 89 16.00 7.17 14.81
CA LYS A 89 16.37 8.58 14.71
C LYS A 89 15.31 9.45 14.04
N GLY A 90 14.43 8.82 13.27
CA GLY A 90 13.37 9.50 12.56
C GLY A 90 12.74 8.62 11.48
N HIS A 91 11.91 9.24 10.65
CA HIS A 91 11.30 8.59 9.51
C HIS A 91 11.23 9.56 8.32
N ILE A 92 11.25 8.99 7.11
CA ILE A 92 11.12 9.73 5.86
C ILE A 92 9.75 9.42 5.27
N ASN A 93 8.88 10.42 5.23
CA ASN A 93 7.58 10.32 4.58
C ASN A 93 7.75 10.44 3.06
N LEU A 94 7.24 9.48 2.31
CA LEU A 94 7.26 9.45 0.85
C LEU A 94 5.91 9.88 0.28
N TYR A 95 5.92 10.74 -0.73
CA TYR A 95 4.74 11.24 -1.43
C TYR A 95 4.89 11.01 -2.93
N GLY A 96 4.09 10.12 -3.51
CA GLY A 96 4.04 9.89 -4.95
C GLY A 96 3.34 11.05 -5.66
N LEU A 97 4.05 11.72 -6.57
CA LEU A 97 3.55 12.86 -7.35
C LEU A 97 3.14 12.45 -8.76
N LYS A 98 3.86 11.50 -9.35
CA LYS A 98 3.62 10.97 -10.70
C LYS A 98 4.08 9.51 -10.75
N LYS A 99 3.35 8.68 -11.48
CA LYS A 99 3.74 7.28 -11.75
C LYS A 99 5.12 7.23 -12.40
N GLY A 100 6.00 6.35 -11.89
CA GLY A 100 7.36 6.17 -12.38
C GLY A 100 8.31 5.63 -11.32
N ARG A 101 9.59 5.63 -11.64
CA ARG A 101 10.68 5.19 -10.76
C ARG A 101 11.67 6.31 -10.56
N THR A 102 12.19 6.42 -9.35
CA THR A 102 13.24 7.38 -9.01
C THR A 102 14.11 6.82 -7.90
N THR A 103 15.25 7.45 -7.65
CA THR A 103 16.16 7.11 -6.56
C THR A 103 16.07 8.17 -5.48
N LEU A 104 16.06 7.75 -4.22
CA LEU A 104 16.24 8.61 -3.06
C LEU A 104 17.60 8.27 -2.44
N THR A 105 18.53 9.22 -2.48
CA THR A 105 19.83 9.12 -1.83
C THR A 105 19.75 9.78 -0.46
N ILE A 106 20.07 9.04 0.59
CA ILE A 106 19.98 9.47 1.99
C ILE A 106 21.40 9.48 2.55
N THR A 107 21.81 10.62 3.13
CA THR A 107 23.15 10.79 3.69
C THR A 107 23.05 11.24 5.15
N ASP A 108 23.77 10.55 6.03
CA ASP A 108 24.03 11.02 7.40
C ASP A 108 25.12 12.10 7.34
N ASN A 109 24.78 13.32 7.75
CA ASN A 109 25.68 14.48 7.62
C ASN A 109 26.87 14.45 8.58
N VAL A 110 26.85 13.61 9.62
CA VAL A 110 27.94 13.46 10.58
C VAL A 110 28.88 12.34 10.14
N THR A 111 28.36 11.12 9.93
CA THR A 111 29.18 9.95 9.55
C THR A 111 29.57 9.94 8.08
N LYS A 112 28.89 10.70 7.23
CA LYS A 112 29.03 10.74 5.76
C LYS A 112 28.63 9.46 5.05
N GLU A 113 28.00 8.54 5.74
CA GLU A 113 27.43 7.36 5.15
C GLU A 113 26.25 7.71 4.25
N THR A 114 26.11 6.94 3.18
CA THR A 114 25.08 7.18 2.15
C THR A 114 24.42 5.89 1.76
N GLU A 115 23.08 5.89 1.74
CA GLU A 115 22.25 4.79 1.26
C GLU A 115 21.40 5.23 0.07
N ASN A 116 21.24 4.34 -0.92
CA ASN A 116 20.40 4.58 -2.07
C ASN A 116 19.16 3.68 -2.03
N VAL A 117 18.00 4.30 -2.12
CA VAL A 117 16.69 3.66 -2.10
C VAL A 117 16.03 3.85 -3.46
N GLU A 118 15.63 2.76 -4.11
CA GLU A 118 14.77 2.82 -5.28
C GLU A 118 13.32 3.00 -4.81
N VAL A 119 12.63 4.00 -5.35
CA VAL A 119 11.21 4.26 -5.09
C VAL A 119 10.43 4.16 -6.39
N LYS A 120 9.43 3.28 -6.41
CA LYS A 120 8.47 3.14 -7.50
C LYS A 120 7.13 3.73 -7.04
N VAL A 121 6.63 4.71 -7.79
CA VAL A 121 5.29 5.26 -7.63
C VAL A 121 4.35 4.53 -8.58
N THR A 122 3.36 3.84 -8.05
CA THR A 122 2.35 3.07 -8.79
C THR A 122 1.04 3.83 -8.89
N ASP A 123 0.08 3.31 -9.66
CA ASP A 123 -1.28 3.80 -9.64
C ASP A 123 -1.88 3.73 -8.23
N CYS A 124 -2.86 4.57 -7.93
CA CYS A 124 -3.62 4.48 -6.70
C CYS A 124 -4.48 3.22 -6.70
N TYR A 125 -4.72 2.62 -5.55
CA TYR A 125 -5.56 1.43 -5.41
C TYR A 125 -6.20 1.38 -4.02
N LEU A 126 -7.26 0.58 -3.91
CA LEU A 126 -8.01 0.34 -2.69
C LEU A 126 -8.23 -1.15 -2.51
N ALA A 127 -8.01 -1.66 -1.30
CA ALA A 127 -8.26 -3.05 -0.94
C ALA A 127 -9.69 -3.22 -0.39
N TYR A 128 -10.32 -4.36 -0.68
CA TYR A 128 -11.59 -4.80 -0.13
C TYR A 128 -11.43 -6.20 0.47
N TYR A 129 -11.40 -6.28 1.79
CA TYR A 129 -11.29 -7.51 2.57
C TYR A 129 -12.66 -8.15 2.75
N ILE A 130 -12.86 -9.36 2.23
CA ILE A 130 -14.11 -10.10 2.37
C ILE A 130 -14.20 -10.64 3.79
N ALA A 131 -15.19 -10.15 4.54
CA ALA A 131 -15.47 -10.54 5.93
C ALA A 131 -16.54 -11.63 6.02
N ASP A 132 -17.55 -11.58 5.14
CA ASP A 132 -18.59 -12.59 4.99
C ASP A 132 -19.09 -12.63 3.54
N SER A 133 -19.44 -13.83 3.04
CA SER A 133 -19.92 -13.98 1.67
C SER A 133 -20.56 -15.36 1.45
N ASN A 134 -21.66 -15.38 0.72
CA ASN A 134 -22.22 -16.57 0.12
C ASN A 134 -22.10 -16.58 -1.42
N TYR A 135 -21.38 -15.59 -2.00
CA TYR A 135 -21.16 -15.51 -3.44
C TYR A 135 -20.02 -16.46 -3.86
N PRO A 136 -20.22 -17.31 -4.89
CA PRO A 136 -19.20 -18.27 -5.35
C PRO A 136 -17.94 -17.55 -5.84
N GLY A 137 -16.79 -18.05 -5.43
CA GLY A 137 -15.50 -17.47 -5.83
C GLY A 137 -15.03 -16.26 -5.03
N MET A 138 -15.88 -15.72 -4.12
CA MET A 138 -15.55 -14.56 -3.27
C MET A 138 -15.68 -14.92 -1.78
N GLU A 139 -15.06 -16.00 -1.36
CA GLU A 139 -15.13 -16.50 0.01
C GLU A 139 -14.30 -15.64 0.97
N VAL A 140 -14.62 -15.76 2.26
CA VAL A 140 -13.87 -15.14 3.37
C VAL A 140 -12.38 -15.46 3.28
N GLY A 141 -11.54 -14.47 3.54
CA GLY A 141 -10.08 -14.57 3.44
C GLY A 141 -9.52 -14.16 2.07
N LYS A 142 -10.37 -13.84 1.11
CA LYS A 142 -9.96 -13.19 -0.14
C LYS A 142 -9.96 -11.68 0.01
N VAL A 143 -9.09 -11.04 -0.76
CA VAL A 143 -8.93 -9.59 -0.81
C VAL A 143 -8.93 -9.14 -2.27
N LEU A 144 -9.84 -8.25 -2.62
CA LEU A 144 -9.86 -7.58 -3.91
C LEU A 144 -9.06 -6.30 -3.84
N PHE A 145 -8.27 -6.02 -4.85
CA PHE A 145 -7.66 -4.71 -5.07
C PHE A 145 -8.24 -4.07 -6.31
N PHE A 146 -8.79 -2.89 -6.16
CA PHE A 146 -9.27 -2.03 -7.25
C PHE A 146 -8.18 -1.04 -7.59
N VAL A 147 -7.64 -1.06 -8.82
CA VAL A 147 -6.54 -0.19 -9.25
C VAL A 147 -7.08 0.97 -10.06
N ASN A 148 -6.74 2.19 -9.68
CA ASN A 148 -7.19 3.41 -10.36
C ASN A 148 -6.28 3.72 -11.56
N ASN A 149 -6.31 2.87 -12.57
CA ASN A 149 -5.66 3.07 -13.85
C ASN A 149 -6.70 3.17 -14.99
N SER A 150 -6.24 3.35 -16.23
CA SER A 150 -7.11 3.45 -17.41
C SER A 150 -7.92 2.19 -17.67
N GLU A 151 -7.36 1.04 -17.38
CA GLU A 151 -7.96 -0.28 -17.60
C GLU A 151 -8.90 -0.69 -16.47
N LYS A 152 -8.94 0.07 -15.37
CA LYS A 152 -9.70 -0.27 -14.15
C LYS A 152 -9.44 -1.70 -13.71
N GLU A 153 -8.18 -2.06 -13.64
CA GLU A 153 -7.77 -3.41 -13.25
C GLU A 153 -8.18 -3.76 -11.82
N CYS A 154 -8.55 -5.02 -11.60
CA CYS A 154 -8.71 -5.58 -10.28
C CYS A 154 -7.94 -6.91 -10.13
N TYR A 155 -7.53 -7.18 -8.89
CA TYR A 155 -6.77 -8.37 -8.54
C TYR A 155 -7.37 -9.02 -7.30
N ILE A 156 -7.44 -10.36 -7.28
CA ILE A 156 -7.87 -11.12 -6.11
C ILE A 156 -6.69 -11.87 -5.53
N PHE A 157 -6.47 -11.66 -4.24
CA PHE A 157 -5.46 -12.36 -3.46
C PHE A 157 -6.12 -13.20 -2.36
N VAL A 158 -5.39 -14.21 -1.91
CA VAL A 158 -5.73 -14.98 -0.71
C VAL A 158 -4.80 -14.54 0.42
N LYS A 159 -5.38 -14.39 1.60
CA LYS A 159 -4.64 -14.13 2.83
C LYS A 159 -4.12 -15.43 3.41
N ASP A 160 -2.85 -15.45 3.79
CA ASP A 160 -2.28 -16.56 4.56
C ASP A 160 -2.94 -16.61 5.95
N ASN A 161 -3.58 -17.73 6.23
CA ASN A 161 -4.29 -17.94 7.51
C ASN A 161 -3.36 -17.99 8.73
N ILE A 162 -2.05 -18.25 8.54
CA ILE A 162 -1.07 -18.38 9.62
C ILE A 162 -0.46 -17.03 9.99
N GLN A 163 -0.01 -16.26 8.98
CA GLN A 163 0.70 -15.00 9.19
C GLN A 163 -0.15 -13.76 8.91
N GLY A 164 -1.31 -13.94 8.28
CA GLY A 164 -2.19 -12.85 7.89
C GLY A 164 -1.69 -12.02 6.70
N ASN A 165 -0.57 -12.39 6.08
CA ASN A 165 -0.02 -11.75 4.91
C ASN A 165 -0.74 -12.21 3.63
N LEU A 166 -0.70 -11.41 2.59
CA LEU A 166 -1.19 -11.83 1.27
C LEU A 166 -0.16 -12.73 0.58
N TYR A 167 -0.64 -13.72 -0.16
CA TYR A 167 0.23 -14.44 -1.09
C TYR A 167 0.78 -13.50 -2.16
N LYS A 168 2.01 -13.75 -2.64
CA LYS A 168 2.72 -12.85 -3.56
C LYS A 168 2.07 -12.73 -4.94
N GLN A 169 1.27 -13.71 -5.34
CA GLN A 169 0.61 -13.74 -6.65
C GLN A 169 -0.90 -13.70 -6.48
N PRO A 170 -1.63 -12.97 -7.33
CA PRO A 170 -3.08 -13.01 -7.36
C PRO A 170 -3.56 -14.37 -7.85
N ILE A 171 -4.72 -14.82 -7.34
CA ILE A 171 -5.42 -16.02 -7.81
C ILE A 171 -6.36 -15.72 -8.98
N ALA A 172 -6.72 -14.46 -9.17
CA ALA A 172 -7.53 -13.99 -10.28
C ALA A 172 -7.24 -12.51 -10.58
N LYS A 173 -7.51 -12.09 -11.80
CA LYS A 173 -7.41 -10.71 -12.24
C LYS A 173 -8.55 -10.37 -13.20
N GLY A 174 -8.81 -9.07 -13.36
CA GLY A 174 -9.85 -8.62 -14.27
C GLY A 174 -9.99 -7.11 -14.29
N SER A 175 -11.20 -6.66 -14.56
CA SER A 175 -11.54 -5.24 -14.56
C SER A 175 -12.78 -4.99 -13.70
N TYR A 176 -12.93 -3.74 -13.30
CA TYR A 176 -14.07 -3.28 -12.52
C TYR A 176 -14.58 -1.93 -13.04
N GLU A 177 -15.87 -1.65 -12.76
CA GLU A 177 -16.48 -0.36 -12.98
C GLU A 177 -17.44 -0.03 -11.85
N PHE A 178 -17.22 1.11 -11.17
CA PHE A 178 -18.22 1.68 -10.27
C PHE A 178 -19.12 2.62 -11.06
N TYR A 179 -20.43 2.44 -10.94
CA TYR A 179 -21.41 3.26 -11.65
C TYR A 179 -22.67 3.50 -10.81
N ILE A 180 -23.54 4.37 -11.28
CA ILE A 180 -24.83 4.66 -10.66
C ILE A 180 -25.92 4.15 -11.57
N GLN A 181 -26.71 3.18 -11.10
CA GLN A 181 -27.93 2.76 -11.75
C GLN A 181 -29.06 3.73 -11.38
N PRO A 182 -29.78 4.31 -12.33
CA PRO A 182 -30.95 5.15 -12.03
C PRO A 182 -31.98 4.36 -11.19
N ALA A 183 -32.54 5.01 -10.15
CA ALA A 183 -33.62 4.39 -9.41
C ALA A 183 -34.90 4.39 -10.24
N ASP A 184 -35.57 3.24 -10.35
CA ASP A 184 -36.82 3.08 -11.09
C ASP A 184 -38.02 3.75 -10.40
N ASP A 185 -37.89 4.02 -9.08
CA ASP A 185 -38.99 4.53 -8.27
C ASP A 185 -38.87 6.05 -8.05
N THR A 186 -39.85 6.79 -8.57
CA THR A 186 -39.98 8.23 -8.38
C THR A 186 -40.32 8.62 -6.93
N THR A 187 -40.65 7.65 -6.08
CA THR A 187 -40.89 7.84 -4.65
C THR A 187 -39.64 7.66 -3.79
N SER A 188 -38.57 7.10 -4.38
CA SER A 188 -37.28 6.95 -3.69
C SER A 188 -36.61 8.31 -3.52
N GLN A 189 -36.11 8.57 -2.31
CA GLN A 189 -35.27 9.74 -2.04
C GLN A 189 -33.87 9.62 -2.71
N LEU A 190 -33.49 8.42 -3.14
CA LEU A 190 -32.24 8.17 -3.81
C LEU A 190 -32.37 8.45 -5.32
N LYS A 191 -31.49 9.29 -5.86
CA LYS A 191 -31.40 9.58 -7.32
C LYS A 191 -30.88 8.39 -8.11
N GLY A 192 -30.27 7.39 -7.45
CA GLY A 192 -29.74 6.17 -8.05
C GLY A 192 -29.13 5.23 -7.01
N ILE A 193 -28.77 4.06 -7.45
CA ILE A 193 -28.15 3.00 -6.65
C ILE A 193 -26.68 2.89 -7.07
N PRO A 194 -25.70 3.01 -6.16
CA PRO A 194 -24.31 2.76 -6.50
C PRO A 194 -24.10 1.27 -6.77
N CYS A 195 -23.44 0.99 -7.87
CA CYS A 195 -23.20 -0.37 -8.35
C CYS A 195 -21.72 -0.60 -8.64
N LEU A 196 -21.34 -1.87 -8.64
CA LEU A 196 -20.03 -2.36 -9.03
C LEU A 196 -20.21 -3.46 -10.07
N HIS A 197 -19.69 -3.26 -11.28
CA HIS A 197 -19.50 -4.33 -12.26
C HIS A 197 -18.12 -4.95 -12.05
N LEU A 198 -18.04 -6.28 -11.99
CA LEU A 198 -16.79 -7.05 -11.93
C LEU A 198 -16.73 -8.00 -13.11
N ASN A 199 -15.59 -8.01 -13.80
CA ASN A 199 -15.26 -9.00 -14.82
C ASN A 199 -13.92 -9.63 -14.44
N ILE A 200 -13.93 -10.87 -13.97
CA ILE A 200 -12.79 -11.52 -13.34
C ILE A 200 -12.49 -12.82 -14.06
N THR A 201 -11.22 -13.07 -14.33
CA THR A 201 -10.72 -14.35 -14.85
C THR A 201 -9.76 -14.96 -13.83
N ASP A 202 -10.04 -16.19 -13.41
CA ASP A 202 -9.15 -16.94 -12.51
C ASP A 202 -7.96 -17.56 -13.26
N ASN A 203 -7.07 -18.20 -12.52
CA ASN A 203 -5.88 -18.84 -13.08
C ASN A 203 -6.19 -20.07 -13.96
N ASP A 204 -7.40 -20.62 -13.87
CA ASP A 204 -7.90 -21.74 -14.70
C ASP A 204 -8.61 -21.22 -15.96
N ALA A 205 -8.53 -19.92 -16.23
CA ALA A 205 -9.16 -19.20 -17.35
C ALA A 205 -10.70 -19.23 -17.31
N THR A 206 -11.30 -19.46 -16.14
CA THR A 206 -12.73 -19.29 -15.94
C THR A 206 -13.04 -17.82 -15.73
N THR A 207 -13.97 -17.30 -16.51
CA THR A 207 -14.39 -15.88 -16.42
C THR A 207 -15.77 -15.81 -15.74
N ALA A 208 -15.88 -14.93 -14.76
CA ALA A 208 -17.14 -14.51 -14.14
C ALA A 208 -17.36 -13.02 -14.39
N SER A 209 -18.58 -12.63 -14.71
CA SER A 209 -18.95 -11.25 -14.97
C SER A 209 -20.32 -11.00 -14.33
N ASP A 210 -20.34 -10.13 -13.33
CA ASP A 210 -21.54 -9.84 -12.54
C ASP A 210 -21.66 -8.38 -12.17
N ASP A 211 -22.91 -7.93 -12.02
CA ASP A 211 -23.28 -6.63 -11.50
C ASP A 211 -23.73 -6.76 -10.04
N PHE A 212 -23.14 -5.95 -9.18
CA PHE A 212 -23.46 -5.87 -7.78
C PHE A 212 -24.06 -4.50 -7.46
N GLN A 213 -25.10 -4.48 -6.67
CA GLN A 213 -25.63 -3.26 -6.04
C GLN A 213 -25.02 -3.08 -4.66
N MET A 214 -24.66 -1.85 -4.32
CA MET A 214 -24.25 -1.52 -2.95
C MET A 214 -25.49 -1.38 -2.07
N ASN A 215 -25.53 -2.16 -1.01
CA ASN A 215 -26.60 -2.03 -0.03
C ASN A 215 -26.38 -0.79 0.83
N LEU A 216 -27.27 0.21 0.72
CA LEU A 216 -27.20 1.46 1.49
C LEU A 216 -28.05 1.45 2.78
N HIS A 217 -28.78 0.36 3.06
CA HIS A 217 -29.72 0.26 4.17
C HIS A 217 -29.54 -1.04 4.96
N GLY A 218 -29.95 -1.06 6.23
CA GLY A 218 -29.93 -2.26 7.04
C GLY A 218 -28.72 -2.39 7.96
N GLU A 219 -28.55 -3.56 8.56
CA GLU A 219 -27.55 -3.83 9.61
C GLU A 219 -26.11 -3.76 9.10
N HIS A 220 -25.88 -4.18 7.87
CA HIS A 220 -24.57 -4.18 7.21
C HIS A 220 -24.54 -3.25 5.99
N ALA A 221 -25.15 -2.08 6.10
CA ALA A 221 -25.17 -1.13 4.99
C ALA A 221 -23.75 -0.66 4.64
N THR A 222 -23.54 -0.37 3.35
CA THR A 222 -22.35 0.36 2.90
C THR A 222 -22.30 1.71 3.57
N SER A 223 -21.20 2.02 4.25
CA SER A 223 -21.06 3.27 5.00
C SER A 223 -20.78 4.45 4.07
N SER A 224 -21.14 5.66 4.51
CA SER A 224 -20.73 6.89 3.80
C SER A 224 -19.22 7.03 3.72
N THR A 225 -18.49 6.65 4.76
CA THR A 225 -17.02 6.63 4.79
C THR A 225 -16.45 5.70 3.72
N ALA A 226 -17.09 4.55 3.46
CA ALA A 226 -16.68 3.65 2.37
C ALA A 226 -16.88 4.31 1.00
N LEU A 227 -17.99 4.99 0.76
CA LEU A 227 -18.24 5.74 -0.49
C LEU A 227 -17.23 6.88 -0.68
N ASP A 228 -16.94 7.65 0.36
CA ASP A 228 -15.92 8.72 0.34
C ASP A 228 -14.53 8.15 0.05
N CYS A 229 -14.22 6.98 0.57
CA CYS A 229 -12.97 6.29 0.32
C CYS A 229 -12.84 5.84 -1.15
N ILE A 230 -13.89 5.25 -1.71
CA ILE A 230 -13.94 4.87 -3.13
C ILE A 230 -13.76 6.12 -4.01
N GLN A 231 -14.46 7.20 -3.72
CA GLN A 231 -14.32 8.47 -4.44
C GLN A 231 -12.88 8.98 -4.39
N SER A 232 -12.27 9.03 -3.20
CA SER A 232 -10.94 9.59 -2.99
C SER A 232 -9.83 8.77 -3.65
N TYR A 233 -9.91 7.43 -3.57
CA TYR A 233 -8.85 6.54 -4.06
C TYR A 233 -9.03 6.13 -5.52
N LEU A 234 -10.27 6.00 -5.99
CA LEU A 234 -10.58 5.47 -7.32
C LEU A 234 -11.14 6.52 -8.29
N ASP A 235 -11.22 7.79 -7.85
CA ASP A 235 -11.75 8.92 -8.62
C ASP A 235 -13.22 8.66 -9.11
N VAL A 236 -14.04 8.00 -8.27
CA VAL A 236 -15.45 7.73 -8.57
C VAL A 236 -16.29 8.92 -8.12
N ASP A 237 -17.11 9.47 -9.01
CA ASP A 237 -17.98 10.61 -8.70
C ASP A 237 -19.35 10.15 -8.17
N TRP A 238 -19.56 10.29 -6.85
CA TRP A 238 -20.83 10.01 -6.19
C TRP A 238 -21.69 11.25 -5.93
N GLU A 239 -21.33 12.44 -6.43
CA GLU A 239 -21.98 13.72 -6.06
C GLU A 239 -23.49 13.69 -6.16
N LYS A 240 -24.05 12.89 -7.08
CA LYS A 240 -25.50 12.72 -7.23
C LYS A 240 -26.18 11.94 -6.11
N LEU A 241 -25.40 11.26 -5.26
CA LEU A 241 -25.89 10.42 -4.16
C LEU A 241 -25.50 10.95 -2.79
N ILE A 242 -24.39 11.71 -2.67
CA ILE A 242 -23.75 12.09 -1.42
C ILE A 242 -24.63 13.05 -0.59
N ASP A 243 -25.38 13.96 -1.23
CA ASP A 243 -26.24 14.94 -0.52
C ASP A 243 -27.26 14.28 0.40
N GLU A 244 -27.65 13.03 0.15
CA GLU A 244 -28.64 12.29 0.95
C GLU A 244 -28.01 11.33 1.98
N VAL A 245 -26.74 10.91 1.76
CA VAL A 245 -26.03 9.95 2.63
C VAL A 245 -25.35 10.65 3.82
N HIS A 246 -24.94 11.90 3.68
CA HIS A 246 -24.26 12.67 4.75
C HIS A 246 -25.09 12.93 6.02
N THR A 247 -26.39 12.62 6.03
CA THR A 247 -27.25 12.83 7.21
C THR A 247 -27.18 11.71 8.25
N ARG A 248 -26.46 10.61 8.00
CA ARG A 248 -26.30 9.50 8.95
C ARG A 248 -24.92 9.55 9.57
N SER A 249 -24.85 9.94 10.85
CA SER A 249 -23.63 9.92 11.64
C SER A 249 -23.23 8.47 11.99
N LEU A 250 -22.63 7.76 11.05
CA LEU A 250 -21.87 6.55 11.35
C LEU A 250 -20.48 6.95 11.89
N PRO A 251 -19.85 6.12 12.73
CA PRO A 251 -18.51 6.40 13.20
C PRO A 251 -17.56 6.60 12.00
N PRO A 252 -16.70 7.64 11.99
CA PRO A 252 -15.84 7.96 10.83
C PRO A 252 -14.80 6.87 10.51
N THR A 253 -14.78 5.77 11.26
CA THR A 253 -13.88 4.61 11.07
C THR A 253 -14.56 3.42 10.43
N ASP A 254 -15.86 3.45 10.18
CA ASP A 254 -16.58 2.37 9.52
C ASP A 254 -16.34 2.41 8.01
N MET A 255 -15.64 1.40 7.50
CA MET A 255 -15.28 1.21 6.09
C MET A 255 -16.02 0.04 5.46
N THR A 256 -17.16 -0.35 6.05
CA THR A 256 -17.98 -1.47 5.55
C THR A 256 -18.54 -1.16 4.17
N MET A 257 -18.40 -2.11 3.26
CA MET A 257 -19.06 -2.14 1.96
C MET A 257 -19.80 -3.47 1.81
N THR A 258 -21.07 -3.40 1.46
CA THR A 258 -21.91 -4.57 1.22
C THR A 258 -22.41 -4.57 -0.21
N LEU A 259 -22.16 -5.65 -0.91
CA LEU A 259 -22.52 -5.90 -2.29
C LEU A 259 -23.59 -7.01 -2.36
N THR A 260 -24.62 -6.83 -3.16
CA THR A 260 -25.67 -7.82 -3.41
C THR A 260 -25.88 -8.02 -4.92
N VAL A 261 -26.10 -9.24 -5.35
CA VAL A 261 -26.48 -9.50 -6.75
C VAL A 261 -28.01 -9.37 -6.87
N PRO A 262 -28.51 -8.49 -7.77
CA PRO A 262 -29.94 -8.31 -7.96
C PRO A 262 -30.68 -9.63 -8.22
N ASP A 263 -31.90 -9.75 -7.69
CA ASP A 263 -32.79 -10.91 -7.88
C ASP A 263 -32.23 -12.24 -7.37
N THR A 264 -31.24 -12.20 -6.48
CA THR A 264 -30.64 -13.37 -5.82
C THR A 264 -30.47 -13.15 -4.33
N ASP A 265 -30.13 -14.23 -3.60
CA ASP A 265 -29.72 -14.14 -2.18
C ASP A 265 -28.20 -13.95 -2.02
N TYR A 266 -27.45 -13.72 -3.11
CA TYR A 266 -26.00 -13.55 -3.04
C TYR A 266 -25.60 -12.20 -2.44
N GLN A 267 -24.70 -12.28 -1.47
CA GLN A 267 -24.17 -11.12 -0.77
C GLN A 267 -22.68 -11.27 -0.48
N ILE A 268 -21.97 -10.16 -0.52
CA ILE A 268 -20.58 -10.03 -0.08
C ILE A 268 -20.51 -8.88 0.90
N ILE A 269 -20.04 -9.12 2.11
CA ILE A 269 -19.79 -8.11 3.13
C ILE A 269 -18.29 -8.00 3.32
N GLY A 270 -17.76 -6.81 3.28
CA GLY A 270 -16.33 -6.60 3.47
C GLY A 270 -15.99 -5.20 3.98
N ILE A 271 -14.70 -5.01 4.19
CA ILE A 271 -14.14 -3.77 4.74
C ILE A 271 -13.13 -3.22 3.73
N LEU A 272 -13.33 -1.97 3.31
CA LEU A 272 -12.34 -1.25 2.53
C LEU A 272 -11.11 -0.93 3.40
N SER A 273 -9.94 -0.96 2.80
CA SER A 273 -8.68 -0.76 3.48
C SER A 273 -7.65 -0.11 2.58
N THR A 274 -6.76 0.65 3.19
CA THR A 274 -5.58 1.22 2.53
C THR A 274 -4.36 0.29 2.59
N ALA A 275 -4.55 -1.00 2.85
CA ALA A 275 -3.47 -1.98 2.84
C ALA A 275 -2.74 -2.03 1.50
N SER A 276 -1.45 -2.36 1.54
CA SER A 276 -0.62 -2.42 0.35
C SER A 276 -0.87 -3.70 -0.45
N ILE A 277 -0.95 -3.55 -1.77
CA ILE A 277 -0.84 -4.68 -2.70
C ILE A 277 0.58 -5.26 -2.61
N PRO A 278 0.80 -6.57 -2.81
CA PRO A 278 2.14 -7.14 -2.87
C PRO A 278 3.03 -6.43 -3.89
N GLU A 279 4.32 -6.25 -3.55
CA GLU A 279 5.29 -5.59 -4.42
C GLU A 279 5.41 -6.30 -5.78
N HIS A 280 5.72 -5.55 -6.84
CA HIS A 280 5.91 -6.03 -8.22
C HIS A 280 4.64 -6.55 -8.93
N ILE A 281 3.45 -6.21 -8.43
CA ILE A 281 2.18 -6.53 -9.13
C ILE A 281 1.81 -5.42 -10.10
N LEU A 282 1.95 -4.16 -9.70
CA LEU A 282 1.60 -3.00 -10.53
C LEU A 282 2.85 -2.51 -11.27
N ASP A 283 2.80 -2.45 -12.59
CA ASP A 283 3.88 -1.93 -13.45
C ASP A 283 3.81 -0.42 -13.71
#